data_6989098f87e85a9372e8c32b27810885
#
_entry.id   6989098f87e85a9372e8c32b27810885
#
_cell.length_a   1.000
_cell.length_b   1.000
_cell.length_c   1.000
_cell.angle_alpha   90.00
_cell.angle_beta   90.00
_cell.angle_gamma   90.00
#
_symmetry.space_group_name_H-M   'P 1'
#
loop_
_entity.id
_entity.type
_entity.pdbx_description
1 polymer ?
#
loop_
_entity_poly.entity_id
_entity_poly.type
_entity_poly.pdbx_seq_one_letter_code
_entity_poly.pdbx_strand_id
1 'polypeptide(L)'
;MRQPEQKEGWMINYVFDGQHTIEAVALVSNSRETPVWCMIYDHLCYEHEAHIFAEQQKHHRSVAPYDTFNAHLESGSEKHLLIRDLVLSYNLELGSTQKRHGTICAIAALENIFDTYGYHVLDKALRMLVSTWEGEMYSLSGNTLNAMARLIAAYGDALNEETFKERLGLIPMKTIIRTARERRPGSLGYAEAMLVFYNKKCRYRLSMRKLYGTASDEDDLDDDDDSNPDE
;
A
#
# COMPACT_ATOMS: atom_id res chain seq x y z
N MET A 1 -6.19 22.23 31.78
CA MET A 1 -4.91 22.96 31.77
C MET A 1 -3.97 22.23 32.69
N ARG A 2 -2.94 21.57 32.14
CA ARG A 2 -1.83 21.10 32.97
C ARG A 2 -0.92 22.29 33.19
N GLN A 3 -0.98 22.86 34.39
CA GLN A 3 -0.03 23.89 34.77
C GLN A 3 1.33 23.25 35.10
N PRO A 4 2.44 23.90 34.74
CA PRO A 4 3.73 23.44 35.20
C PRO A 4 3.75 23.39 36.73
N GLU A 5 4.05 22.22 37.28
CA GLU A 5 4.20 22.06 38.72
C GLU A 5 5.56 22.58 39.15
N GLN A 6 5.58 23.46 40.12
CA GLN A 6 6.81 23.93 40.75
C GLN A 6 7.13 23.04 41.95
N LYS A 7 8.18 22.24 41.84
CA LYS A 7 8.65 21.36 42.92
C LYS A 7 10.08 21.74 43.31
N GLU A 8 10.30 22.11 44.53
CA GLU A 8 11.62 22.43 45.07
C GLU A 8 12.42 23.48 44.27
N GLY A 9 11.77 24.48 43.71
CA GLY A 9 12.42 25.53 42.93
C GLY A 9 12.63 25.21 41.45
N TRP A 10 12.25 24.04 41.00
CA TRP A 10 12.35 23.61 39.62
C TRP A 10 11.01 23.66 38.89
N MET A 11 11.03 24.11 37.62
CA MET A 11 9.85 24.02 36.74
C MET A 11 9.79 22.64 36.11
N ILE A 12 8.66 21.95 36.32
CA ILE A 12 8.43 20.63 35.71
C ILE A 12 7.66 20.84 34.43
N ASN A 13 8.26 20.41 33.32
CA ASN A 13 7.62 20.41 32.01
C ASN A 13 7.21 18.97 31.62
N TYR A 14 6.05 18.83 30.95
CA TYR A 14 5.59 17.56 30.46
C TYR A 14 6.07 17.35 29.01
N VAL A 15 6.66 16.19 28.76
CA VAL A 15 7.13 15.82 27.42
C VAL A 15 5.98 15.17 26.65
N PHE A 16 5.55 15.77 25.53
CA PHE A 16 4.54 15.18 24.66
C PHE A 16 5.14 14.57 23.37
N ASP A 17 6.40 14.90 23.02
CA ASP A 17 7.17 14.27 21.95
C ASP A 17 8.65 14.14 22.33
N GLY A 18 9.36 13.20 21.72
CA GLY A 18 10.80 12.98 21.95
C GLY A 18 11.14 12.13 23.20
N GLN A 19 10.18 11.46 23.82
CA GLN A 19 10.41 10.61 25.00
C GLN A 19 11.47 9.54 24.75
N HIS A 20 11.43 8.85 23.60
CA HIS A 20 12.41 7.83 23.22
C HIS A 20 13.83 8.42 23.02
N THR A 21 13.93 9.64 22.50
CA THR A 21 15.20 10.34 22.35
C THR A 21 15.82 10.63 23.72
N ILE A 22 15.02 11.11 24.68
CA ILE A 22 15.46 11.37 26.05
C ILE A 22 15.97 10.08 26.73
N GLU A 23 15.21 8.99 26.60
CA GLU A 23 15.62 7.69 27.15
C GLU A 23 16.91 7.15 26.48
N ALA A 24 17.02 7.29 25.15
CA ALA A 24 18.22 6.89 24.42
C ALA A 24 19.47 7.68 24.89
N VAL A 25 19.34 9.00 25.05
CA VAL A 25 20.42 9.84 25.59
C VAL A 25 20.81 9.42 27.00
N ALA A 26 19.83 9.17 27.86
CA ALA A 26 20.07 8.70 29.22
C ALA A 26 20.80 7.34 29.27
N LEU A 27 20.43 6.43 28.36
CA LEU A 27 21.11 5.12 28.25
C LEU A 27 22.57 5.25 27.78
N VAL A 28 22.80 6.05 26.72
CA VAL A 28 24.14 6.23 26.14
C VAL A 28 25.07 6.96 27.10
N SER A 29 24.56 8.00 27.76
CA SER A 29 25.37 8.78 28.72
C SER A 29 25.46 8.13 30.11
N ASN A 30 24.71 7.07 30.36
CA ASN A 30 24.52 6.44 31.66
C ASN A 30 24.14 7.43 32.77
N SER A 31 23.40 8.49 32.41
CA SER A 31 22.92 9.55 33.29
C SER A 31 21.61 10.16 32.82
N ARG A 32 20.70 10.38 33.75
CA ARG A 32 19.45 11.11 33.49
C ARG A 32 19.59 12.63 33.61
N GLU A 33 20.78 13.11 34.00
CA GLU A 33 21.11 14.51 34.15
C GLU A 33 21.76 15.12 32.88
N THR A 34 21.88 14.33 31.82
CA THR A 34 22.48 14.79 30.55
C THR A 34 21.57 15.80 29.89
N PRO A 35 22.07 17.01 29.58
CA PRO A 35 21.27 18.04 28.91
C PRO A 35 20.81 17.59 27.53
N VAL A 36 19.56 17.90 27.21
CA VAL A 36 19.00 17.68 25.86
C VAL A 36 18.41 18.98 25.33
N TRP A 37 18.54 19.20 24.03
CA TRP A 37 17.87 20.31 23.37
C TRP A 37 16.38 20.03 23.28
N CYS A 38 15.55 20.95 23.75
CA CYS A 38 14.10 20.82 23.69
C CYS A 38 13.44 22.15 23.31
N MET A 39 12.27 22.06 22.72
CA MET A 39 11.40 23.19 22.45
C MET A 39 10.34 23.24 23.55
N ILE A 40 10.23 24.37 24.22
CA ILE A 40 9.29 24.56 25.33
C ILE A 40 8.13 25.40 24.82
N TYR A 41 6.92 24.94 25.07
CA TYR A 41 5.69 25.65 24.75
C TYR A 41 4.98 26.02 26.06
N ASP A 42 4.60 27.26 26.19
CA ASP A 42 3.88 27.77 27.37
C ASP A 42 2.38 27.87 27.07
N HIS A 43 1.57 27.77 28.14
CA HIS A 43 0.12 27.98 28.09
C HIS A 43 -0.67 27.07 27.15
N LEU A 44 -0.16 25.84 26.82
CA LEU A 44 -0.93 24.89 26.06
C LEU A 44 -2.05 24.24 26.87
N CYS A 45 -3.23 24.13 26.27
CA CYS A 45 -4.26 23.20 26.74
C CYS A 45 -4.06 21.85 26.08
N TYR A 46 -4.72 20.82 26.57
CA TYR A 46 -4.61 19.44 26.04
C TYR A 46 -4.91 19.34 24.52
N GLU A 47 -5.92 20.10 24.06
CA GLU A 47 -6.28 20.15 22.65
C GLU A 47 -5.15 20.75 21.79
N HIS A 48 -4.45 21.78 22.29
CA HIS A 48 -3.30 22.36 21.61
C HIS A 48 -2.10 21.41 21.58
N GLU A 49 -1.83 20.70 22.68
CA GLU A 49 -0.78 19.67 22.73
C GLU A 49 -1.06 18.58 21.68
N ALA A 50 -2.30 18.08 21.62
CA ALA A 50 -2.71 17.07 20.65
C ALA A 50 -2.62 17.58 19.21
N HIS A 51 -2.98 18.84 18.96
CA HIS A 51 -2.87 19.45 17.62
C HIS A 51 -1.41 19.59 17.19
N ILE A 52 -0.53 20.09 18.04
CA ILE A 52 0.91 20.23 17.74
C ILE A 52 1.51 18.84 17.47
N PHE A 53 1.18 17.83 18.29
CA PHE A 53 1.64 16.47 18.08
C PHE A 53 1.18 15.92 16.71
N ALA A 54 -0.10 16.12 16.34
CA ALA A 54 -0.63 15.69 15.06
C ALA A 54 0.03 16.40 13.86
N GLU A 55 0.30 17.72 13.99
CA GLU A 55 1.02 18.47 12.95
C GLU A 55 2.48 18.00 12.81
N GLN A 56 3.17 17.73 13.91
CA GLN A 56 4.52 17.18 13.87
C GLN A 56 4.56 15.82 13.19
N GLN A 57 3.57 14.96 13.43
CA GLN A 57 3.47 13.64 12.77
C GLN A 57 3.32 13.74 11.24
N LYS A 58 2.70 14.81 10.71
CA LYS A 58 2.63 15.04 9.26
C LYS A 58 4.00 15.29 8.62
N HIS A 59 4.98 15.79 9.37
CA HIS A 59 6.34 16.04 8.91
C HIS A 59 7.30 14.88 9.20
N HIS A 60 6.88 13.89 9.97
CA HIS A 60 7.64 12.65 10.14
C HIS A 60 7.50 11.82 8.86
N ARG A 61 8.62 11.21 8.44
CA ARG A 61 8.59 10.23 7.35
C ARG A 61 7.60 9.14 7.73
N SER A 62 6.56 8.98 6.93
CA SER A 62 5.56 7.92 7.16
C SER A 62 6.27 6.57 7.23
N VAL A 63 5.85 5.75 8.16
CA VAL A 63 6.35 4.37 8.27
C VAL A 63 6.04 3.66 6.95
N ALA A 64 7.00 2.92 6.42
CA ALA A 64 6.77 2.23 5.14
C ALA A 64 5.59 1.25 5.27
N PRO A 65 4.73 1.14 4.24
CA PRO A 65 3.56 0.25 4.29
C PRO A 65 3.91 -1.19 4.70
N TYR A 66 5.06 -1.68 4.28
CA TYR A 66 5.57 -3.00 4.67
C TYR A 66 5.83 -3.11 6.18
N ASP A 67 6.41 -2.10 6.80
CA ASP A 67 6.71 -2.12 8.24
C ASP A 67 5.41 -2.01 9.07
N THR A 68 4.47 -1.19 8.61
CA THR A 68 3.13 -1.10 9.20
C THR A 68 2.39 -2.43 9.11
N PHE A 69 2.45 -3.09 7.95
CA PHE A 69 1.85 -4.41 7.75
C PHE A 69 2.45 -5.45 8.70
N ASN A 70 3.78 -5.47 8.86
CA ASN A 70 4.45 -6.38 9.79
C ASN A 70 4.06 -6.12 11.24
N ALA A 71 3.94 -4.86 11.66
CA ALA A 71 3.44 -4.53 13.00
C ALA A 71 2.01 -5.04 13.22
N HIS A 72 1.15 -4.98 12.20
CA HIS A 72 -0.17 -5.58 12.26
C HIS A 72 -0.14 -7.11 12.31
N LEU A 73 0.79 -7.77 11.62
CA LEU A 73 0.99 -9.22 11.76
C LEU A 73 1.40 -9.60 13.19
N GLU A 74 2.35 -8.87 13.76
CA GLU A 74 2.82 -9.10 15.15
C GLU A 74 1.71 -8.85 16.18
N SER A 75 0.82 -7.90 15.91
CA SER A 75 -0.36 -7.65 16.76
C SER A 75 -1.46 -8.69 16.62
N GLY A 76 -1.33 -9.66 15.70
CA GLY A 76 -2.30 -10.72 15.46
C GLY A 76 -3.54 -10.28 14.68
N SER A 77 -3.44 -9.22 13.87
CA SER A 77 -4.55 -8.76 13.03
C SER A 77 -4.98 -9.83 12.04
N GLU A 78 -6.23 -10.29 12.15
CA GLU A 78 -6.80 -11.35 11.32
C GLU A 78 -6.72 -11.04 9.83
N LYS A 79 -7.05 -9.80 9.43
CA LYS A 79 -6.94 -9.33 8.06
C LYS A 79 -5.53 -9.55 7.48
N HIS A 80 -4.51 -9.09 8.21
CA HIS A 80 -3.12 -9.14 7.73
C HIS A 80 -2.59 -10.57 7.69
N LEU A 81 -3.01 -11.41 8.64
CA LEU A 81 -2.72 -12.84 8.62
C LEU A 81 -3.33 -13.52 7.39
N LEU A 82 -4.60 -13.25 7.07
CA LEU A 82 -5.27 -13.78 5.89
C LEU A 82 -4.60 -13.34 4.59
N ILE A 83 -4.21 -12.06 4.46
CA ILE A 83 -3.49 -11.56 3.28
C ILE A 83 -2.12 -12.24 3.14
N ARG A 84 -1.35 -12.33 4.22
CA ARG A 84 -0.05 -13.02 4.22
C ARG A 84 -0.18 -14.47 3.79
N ASP A 85 -1.09 -15.21 4.41
CA ASP A 85 -1.26 -16.65 4.16
C ASP A 85 -1.74 -16.89 2.73
N LEU A 86 -2.59 -16.01 2.20
CA LEU A 86 -3.00 -16.03 0.81
C LEU A 86 -1.82 -15.82 -0.15
N VAL A 87 -0.99 -14.81 0.09
CA VAL A 87 0.21 -14.54 -0.74
C VAL A 87 1.16 -15.74 -0.72
N LEU A 88 1.42 -16.30 0.47
CA LEU A 88 2.28 -17.49 0.62
C LEU A 88 1.71 -18.73 -0.09
N SER A 89 0.38 -18.88 -0.15
CA SER A 89 -0.26 -20.02 -0.83
C SER A 89 0.00 -20.05 -2.34
N TYR A 90 0.33 -18.90 -2.94
CA TYR A 90 0.75 -18.78 -4.34
C TYR A 90 2.27 -18.83 -4.55
N ASN A 91 3.04 -19.24 -3.54
CA ASN A 91 4.51 -19.23 -3.54
C ASN A 91 5.09 -17.83 -3.81
N LEU A 92 4.40 -16.80 -3.34
CA LEU A 92 4.84 -15.42 -3.40
C LEU A 92 5.32 -14.95 -2.03
N GLU A 93 6.16 -13.90 -2.03
CA GLU A 93 6.69 -13.28 -0.82
C GLU A 93 6.23 -11.82 -0.72
N LEU A 94 6.10 -11.31 0.50
CA LEU A 94 5.92 -9.88 0.76
C LEU A 94 7.28 -9.21 0.94
N GLY A 95 7.51 -8.07 0.32
CA GLY A 95 8.77 -7.34 0.39
C GLY A 95 8.61 -5.84 0.63
N SER A 96 9.68 -5.18 1.09
CA SER A 96 9.67 -3.75 1.39
C SER A 96 9.91 -2.87 0.16
N THR A 97 10.98 -3.11 -0.59
CA THR A 97 11.42 -2.19 -1.65
C THR A 97 11.94 -2.85 -2.91
N GLN A 98 12.51 -4.06 -2.83
CA GLN A 98 13.11 -4.70 -3.99
C GLN A 98 12.09 -5.49 -4.79
N LYS A 99 11.76 -4.98 -5.96
CA LYS A 99 10.95 -5.71 -6.95
C LYS A 99 11.75 -6.92 -7.47
N ARG A 100 11.34 -8.11 -7.08
CA ARG A 100 11.92 -9.39 -7.53
C ARG A 100 10.83 -10.28 -8.09
N HIS A 101 11.22 -11.29 -8.84
CA HIS A 101 10.31 -12.35 -9.26
C HIS A 101 9.67 -12.99 -8.00
N GLY A 102 8.36 -13.15 -8.00
CA GLY A 102 7.63 -13.74 -6.88
C GLY A 102 7.47 -12.84 -5.64
N THR A 103 7.90 -11.57 -5.68
CA THR A 103 7.82 -10.66 -4.52
C THR A 103 6.82 -9.55 -4.77
N ILE A 104 5.88 -9.36 -3.85
CA ILE A 104 4.92 -8.25 -3.83
C ILE A 104 5.43 -7.17 -2.88
N CYS A 105 5.77 -6.00 -3.41
CA CYS A 105 6.12 -4.81 -2.62
C CYS A 105 4.93 -3.84 -2.48
N ALA A 106 3.88 -4.03 -3.26
CA ALA A 106 2.68 -3.19 -3.26
C ALA A 106 1.71 -3.58 -2.13
N ILE A 107 2.15 -3.44 -0.88
CA ILE A 107 1.39 -3.85 0.31
C ILE A 107 0.06 -3.10 0.40
N ALA A 108 0.09 -1.77 0.22
CA ALA A 108 -1.12 -0.95 0.25
C ALA A 108 -2.17 -1.39 -0.78
N ALA A 109 -1.74 -1.89 -1.96
CA ALA A 109 -2.66 -2.40 -2.96
C ALA A 109 -3.36 -3.70 -2.50
N LEU A 110 -2.65 -4.60 -1.80
CA LEU A 110 -3.26 -5.81 -1.24
C LEU A 110 -4.31 -5.45 -0.19
N GLU A 111 -3.99 -4.53 0.72
CA GLU A 111 -4.89 -4.05 1.76
C GLU A 111 -6.11 -3.36 1.15
N ASN A 112 -5.90 -2.45 0.19
CA ASN A 112 -6.98 -1.76 -0.51
C ASN A 112 -7.92 -2.74 -1.24
N ILE A 113 -7.39 -3.72 -1.95
CA ILE A 113 -8.20 -4.74 -2.63
C ILE A 113 -9.00 -5.56 -1.63
N PHE A 114 -8.38 -5.96 -0.52
CA PHE A 114 -9.06 -6.71 0.54
C PHE A 114 -10.19 -5.91 1.16
N ASP A 115 -9.96 -4.62 1.46
CA ASP A 115 -10.96 -3.74 2.10
C ASP A 115 -12.10 -3.37 1.14
N THR A 116 -11.78 -3.12 -0.14
CA THR A 116 -12.77 -2.66 -1.12
C THR A 116 -13.58 -3.80 -1.71
N TYR A 117 -12.93 -4.92 -2.04
CA TYR A 117 -13.56 -6.01 -2.80
C TYR A 117 -13.62 -7.34 -2.05
N GLY A 118 -12.92 -7.46 -0.93
CA GLY A 118 -12.89 -8.65 -0.08
C GLY A 118 -11.89 -9.72 -0.50
N TYR A 119 -11.77 -10.73 0.37
CA TYR A 119 -10.82 -11.84 0.23
C TYR A 119 -10.93 -12.58 -1.12
N HIS A 120 -12.15 -12.89 -1.58
CA HIS A 120 -12.35 -13.69 -2.79
C HIS A 120 -11.86 -12.99 -4.07
N VAL A 121 -11.99 -11.66 -4.13
CA VAL A 121 -11.50 -10.90 -5.28
C VAL A 121 -9.97 -10.85 -5.25
N LEU A 122 -9.37 -10.67 -4.07
CA LEU A 122 -7.92 -10.72 -3.91
C LEU A 122 -7.36 -12.09 -4.29
N ASP A 123 -7.97 -13.18 -3.83
CA ASP A 123 -7.60 -14.56 -4.19
C ASP A 123 -7.66 -14.77 -5.71
N LYS A 124 -8.78 -14.43 -6.34
CA LYS A 124 -8.96 -14.56 -7.78
C LYS A 124 -7.96 -13.69 -8.56
N ALA A 125 -7.65 -12.48 -8.07
CA ALA A 125 -6.68 -11.60 -8.70
C ALA A 125 -5.26 -12.19 -8.66
N LEU A 126 -4.80 -12.65 -7.51
CA LEU A 126 -3.48 -13.31 -7.37
C LEU A 126 -3.41 -14.56 -8.23
N ARG A 127 -4.42 -15.43 -8.19
CA ARG A 127 -4.48 -16.64 -9.01
C ARG A 127 -4.36 -16.35 -10.50
N MET A 128 -5.12 -15.37 -11.01
CA MET A 128 -5.08 -15.00 -12.41
C MET A 128 -3.73 -14.41 -12.81
N LEU A 129 -3.15 -13.53 -11.99
CA LEU A 129 -1.85 -12.91 -12.27
C LEU A 129 -0.71 -13.95 -12.25
N VAL A 130 -0.69 -14.80 -11.23
CA VAL A 130 0.36 -15.84 -11.11
C VAL A 130 0.21 -16.88 -12.21
N SER A 131 -0.99 -17.35 -12.52
CA SER A 131 -1.20 -18.31 -13.59
C SER A 131 -0.85 -17.78 -14.97
N THR A 132 -0.92 -16.46 -15.18
CA THR A 132 -0.67 -15.82 -16.48
C THR A 132 0.79 -15.43 -16.68
N TRP A 133 1.46 -14.87 -15.65
CA TRP A 133 2.83 -14.33 -15.75
C TRP A 133 3.82 -14.92 -14.74
N GLU A 134 3.41 -16.00 -14.04
CA GLU A 134 4.28 -16.81 -13.16
C GLU A 134 5.02 -15.99 -12.06
N GLY A 135 4.45 -14.86 -11.65
CA GLY A 135 5.08 -14.00 -10.64
C GLY A 135 6.17 -13.07 -11.20
N GLU A 136 6.12 -12.78 -12.49
CA GLU A 136 7.00 -11.76 -13.11
C GLU A 136 6.85 -10.43 -12.37
N MET A 137 7.97 -9.76 -12.14
CA MET A 137 8.10 -8.60 -11.25
C MET A 137 7.05 -7.50 -11.49
N TYR A 138 6.79 -7.14 -12.74
CA TYR A 138 5.84 -6.08 -13.07
C TYR A 138 4.37 -6.54 -12.99
N SER A 139 4.12 -7.86 -13.07
CA SER A 139 2.77 -8.42 -12.94
C SER A 139 2.23 -8.30 -11.51
N LEU A 140 3.10 -8.09 -10.53
CA LEU A 140 2.76 -7.94 -9.11
C LEU A 140 2.84 -6.48 -8.63
N SER A 141 2.85 -5.51 -9.55
CA SER A 141 2.82 -4.08 -9.21
C SER A 141 1.44 -3.65 -8.69
N GLY A 142 1.38 -2.57 -7.89
CA GLY A 142 0.13 -2.05 -7.34
C GLY A 142 -0.91 -1.73 -8.42
N ASN A 143 -0.50 -1.09 -9.51
CA ASN A 143 -1.39 -0.82 -10.64
C ASN A 143 -1.93 -2.08 -11.28
N THR A 144 -1.11 -3.13 -11.41
CA THR A 144 -1.55 -4.41 -11.99
C THR A 144 -2.53 -5.14 -11.08
N LEU A 145 -2.23 -5.19 -9.77
CA LEU A 145 -3.10 -5.79 -8.76
C LEU A 145 -4.46 -5.11 -8.71
N ASN A 146 -4.49 -3.79 -8.57
CA ASN A 146 -5.72 -3.01 -8.55
C ASN A 146 -6.50 -3.12 -9.87
N ALA A 147 -5.82 -3.14 -11.01
CA ALA A 147 -6.44 -3.33 -12.32
C ALA A 147 -7.13 -4.69 -12.42
N MET A 148 -6.49 -5.76 -11.94
CA MET A 148 -7.07 -7.10 -11.95
C MET A 148 -8.28 -7.18 -11.03
N ALA A 149 -8.22 -6.63 -9.82
CA ALA A 149 -9.34 -6.58 -8.90
C ALA A 149 -10.53 -5.82 -9.51
N ARG A 150 -10.28 -4.69 -10.16
CA ARG A 150 -11.29 -3.89 -10.89
C ARG A 150 -11.93 -4.69 -12.03
N LEU A 151 -11.16 -5.43 -12.81
CA LEU A 151 -11.68 -6.31 -13.86
C LEU A 151 -12.57 -7.41 -13.30
N ILE A 152 -12.12 -8.06 -12.22
CA ILE A 152 -12.89 -9.12 -11.56
C ILE A 152 -14.21 -8.56 -11.00
N ALA A 153 -14.17 -7.41 -10.33
CA ALA A 153 -15.36 -6.76 -9.81
C ALA A 153 -16.36 -6.36 -10.90
N ALA A 154 -15.86 -5.85 -12.03
CA ALA A 154 -16.70 -5.40 -13.16
C ALA A 154 -17.36 -6.55 -13.92
N TYR A 155 -16.65 -7.65 -14.11
CA TYR A 155 -17.11 -8.70 -15.04
C TYR A 155 -17.44 -10.04 -14.36
N GLY A 156 -16.97 -10.27 -13.14
CA GLY A 156 -17.26 -11.50 -12.40
C GLY A 156 -16.85 -12.77 -13.18
N ASP A 157 -17.82 -13.65 -13.39
CA ASP A 157 -17.62 -14.92 -14.11
C ASP A 157 -17.54 -14.76 -15.64
N ALA A 158 -17.96 -13.60 -16.18
CA ALA A 158 -17.77 -13.31 -17.59
C ALA A 158 -16.30 -13.10 -17.96
N LEU A 159 -15.43 -12.78 -16.99
CA LEU A 159 -13.99 -12.77 -17.16
C LEU A 159 -13.44 -14.19 -16.95
N ASN A 160 -13.32 -14.95 -18.04
CA ASN A 160 -12.86 -16.33 -17.99
C ASN A 160 -11.34 -16.40 -17.81
N GLU A 161 -10.89 -17.13 -16.77
CA GLU A 161 -9.48 -17.23 -16.37
C GLU A 161 -8.62 -17.92 -17.41
N GLU A 162 -9.08 -19.00 -18.02
CA GLU A 162 -8.33 -19.73 -19.06
C GLU A 162 -8.12 -18.86 -20.29
N THR A 163 -9.20 -18.20 -20.75
CA THR A 163 -9.13 -17.26 -21.87
C THR A 163 -8.19 -16.09 -21.57
N PHE A 164 -8.20 -15.59 -20.33
CA PHE A 164 -7.29 -14.54 -19.89
C PHE A 164 -5.84 -14.99 -19.99
N LYS A 165 -5.52 -16.15 -19.41
CA LYS A 165 -4.18 -16.76 -19.46
C LYS A 165 -3.71 -17.02 -20.88
N GLU A 166 -4.53 -17.63 -21.72
CA GLU A 166 -4.18 -17.94 -23.11
C GLU A 166 -3.83 -16.69 -23.93
N ARG A 167 -4.54 -15.60 -23.68
CA ARG A 167 -4.39 -14.37 -24.47
C ARG A 167 -3.33 -13.43 -23.95
N LEU A 168 -3.31 -13.22 -22.63
CA LEU A 168 -2.39 -12.27 -22.03
C LEU A 168 -1.06 -12.91 -21.66
N GLY A 169 -1.00 -14.22 -21.41
CA GLY A 169 0.25 -14.93 -21.13
C GLY A 169 1.27 -14.89 -22.27
N LEU A 170 0.83 -14.66 -23.50
CA LEU A 170 1.70 -14.44 -24.66
C LEU A 170 2.20 -12.98 -24.78
N ILE A 171 1.71 -12.08 -23.93
CA ILE A 171 2.00 -10.65 -24.00
C ILE A 171 2.90 -10.27 -22.84
N PRO A 172 4.14 -9.81 -23.11
CA PRO A 172 5.02 -9.33 -22.06
C PRO A 172 4.37 -8.18 -21.26
N MET A 173 4.55 -8.16 -19.93
CA MET A 173 4.01 -7.09 -19.08
C MET A 173 4.44 -5.69 -19.53
N LYS A 174 5.67 -5.52 -20.03
CA LYS A 174 6.15 -4.25 -20.61
C LYS A 174 5.24 -3.71 -21.71
N THR A 175 4.63 -4.59 -22.53
CA THR A 175 3.68 -4.19 -23.58
C THR A 175 2.36 -3.72 -22.97
N ILE A 176 1.88 -4.40 -21.93
CA ILE A 176 0.66 -4.00 -21.20
C ILE A 176 0.88 -2.64 -20.54
N ILE A 177 2.01 -2.44 -19.86
CA ILE A 177 2.39 -1.17 -19.22
C ILE A 177 2.43 -0.03 -20.24
N ARG A 178 3.09 -0.22 -21.38
CA ARG A 178 3.13 0.79 -22.44
C ARG A 178 1.73 1.16 -22.93
N THR A 179 0.91 0.15 -23.23
CA THR A 179 -0.49 0.38 -23.69
C THR A 179 -1.32 1.06 -22.61
N ALA A 180 -1.10 0.74 -21.34
CA ALA A 180 -1.78 1.39 -20.22
C ALA A 180 -1.44 2.89 -20.14
N ARG A 181 -0.14 3.23 -20.19
CA ARG A 181 0.33 4.62 -20.19
C ARG A 181 -0.21 5.46 -21.35
N GLU A 182 -0.36 4.85 -22.53
CA GLU A 182 -0.94 5.50 -23.73
C GLU A 182 -2.46 5.80 -23.56
N ARG A 183 -3.14 5.09 -22.64
CA ARG A 183 -4.58 5.24 -22.42
C ARG A 183 -4.88 6.26 -21.32
N ARG A 184 -4.48 5.96 -20.11
CA ARG A 184 -4.61 6.84 -18.94
C ARG A 184 -3.72 6.38 -17.80
N PRO A 185 -3.37 7.29 -16.86
CA PRO A 185 -2.59 6.93 -15.69
C PRO A 185 -3.34 5.98 -14.74
N GLY A 186 -2.60 5.33 -13.84
CA GLY A 186 -3.14 4.53 -12.76
C GLY A 186 -3.71 3.16 -13.16
N SER A 187 -4.30 2.49 -12.21
CA SER A 187 -4.81 1.12 -12.34
C SER A 187 -5.89 0.97 -13.42
N LEU A 188 -6.67 2.02 -13.67
CA LEU A 188 -7.70 2.01 -14.70
C LEU A 188 -7.11 1.86 -16.11
N GLY A 189 -6.00 2.54 -16.41
CA GLY A 189 -5.29 2.36 -17.68
C GLY A 189 -4.78 0.93 -17.89
N TYR A 190 -4.30 0.30 -16.81
CA TYR A 190 -3.88 -1.11 -16.84
C TYR A 190 -5.08 -2.05 -17.07
N ALA A 191 -6.20 -1.81 -16.42
CA ALA A 191 -7.43 -2.59 -16.64
C ALA A 191 -7.93 -2.46 -18.07
N GLU A 192 -7.93 -1.24 -18.64
CA GLU A 192 -8.28 -1.01 -20.04
C GLU A 192 -7.33 -1.74 -21.01
N ALA A 193 -6.02 -1.66 -20.77
CA ALA A 193 -5.03 -2.34 -21.59
C ALA A 193 -5.23 -3.87 -21.58
N MET A 194 -5.39 -4.45 -20.39
CA MET A 194 -5.67 -5.89 -20.25
C MET A 194 -6.96 -6.27 -20.96
N LEU A 195 -8.02 -5.48 -20.83
CA LEU A 195 -9.31 -5.75 -21.46
C LEU A 195 -9.24 -5.67 -23.00
N VAL A 196 -8.42 -4.76 -23.55
CA VAL A 196 -8.18 -4.68 -25.00
C VAL A 196 -7.55 -5.97 -25.51
N PHE A 197 -6.51 -6.46 -24.82
CA PHE A 197 -5.84 -7.71 -25.21
C PHE A 197 -6.75 -8.93 -25.00
N TYR A 198 -7.51 -8.96 -23.91
CA TYR A 198 -8.51 -10.00 -23.66
C TYR A 198 -9.56 -10.07 -24.77
N ASN A 199 -10.08 -8.92 -25.20
CA ASN A 199 -11.12 -8.83 -26.23
C ASN A 199 -10.59 -9.09 -27.67
N LYS A 200 -9.28 -9.11 -27.88
CA LYS A 200 -8.68 -9.32 -29.19
C LYS A 200 -9.01 -10.73 -29.70
N LYS A 201 -9.66 -10.82 -30.87
CA LYS A 201 -10.15 -12.07 -31.47
C LYS A 201 -11.25 -12.79 -30.65
N CYS A 202 -11.95 -12.09 -29.75
CA CYS A 202 -13.06 -12.66 -28.99
C CYS A 202 -14.37 -12.56 -29.76
N ARG A 203 -15.15 -13.63 -29.80
CA ARG A 203 -16.52 -13.63 -30.36
C ARG A 203 -17.46 -12.80 -29.47
N TYR A 204 -17.31 -12.97 -28.15
CA TYR A 204 -18.09 -12.25 -27.13
C TYR A 204 -17.16 -11.32 -26.37
N ARG A 205 -17.17 -10.04 -26.76
CA ARG A 205 -16.31 -9.02 -26.14
C ARG A 205 -16.94 -8.50 -24.86
N LEU A 206 -16.12 -8.34 -23.83
CA LEU A 206 -16.50 -7.64 -22.59
C LEU A 206 -16.58 -6.12 -22.86
N SER A 207 -17.68 -5.51 -22.43
CA SER A 207 -17.94 -4.09 -22.71
C SER A 207 -17.08 -3.19 -21.82
N MET A 208 -16.31 -2.28 -22.42
CA MET A 208 -15.53 -1.27 -21.68
C MET A 208 -16.38 -0.42 -20.71
N ARG A 209 -17.66 -0.19 -21.02
CA ARG A 209 -18.53 0.65 -20.17
C ARG A 209 -18.71 0.10 -18.75
N LYS A 210 -18.67 -1.22 -18.56
CA LYS A 210 -18.78 -1.83 -17.24
C LYS A 210 -17.59 -1.50 -16.33
N LEU A 211 -16.43 -1.26 -16.91
CA LEU A 211 -15.23 -0.93 -16.18
C LEU A 211 -15.30 0.44 -15.48
N TYR A 212 -16.08 1.36 -16.06
CA TYR A 212 -16.23 2.72 -15.51
C TYR A 212 -17.36 2.84 -14.47
N GLY A 213 -18.24 1.85 -14.37
CA GLY A 213 -19.34 1.84 -13.39
C GLY A 213 -18.98 1.28 -12.02
N THR A 214 -17.75 0.78 -11.82
CA THR A 214 -17.33 0.10 -10.60
C THR A 214 -16.39 0.92 -9.73
N ALA A 215 -16.05 2.16 -10.12
CA ALA A 215 -15.11 3.00 -9.39
C ALA A 215 -15.83 4.21 -8.77
N SER A 216 -15.72 4.38 -7.45
CA SER A 216 -15.69 5.71 -6.85
C SER A 216 -14.38 6.36 -7.29
N ASP A 217 -14.45 7.46 -8.02
CA ASP A 217 -13.31 8.15 -8.67
C ASP A 217 -12.32 8.84 -7.68
N GLU A 218 -12.32 8.47 -6.40
CA GLU A 218 -11.59 9.18 -5.35
C GLU A 218 -10.23 8.54 -4.95
N ASP A 219 -9.92 7.30 -5.40
CA ASP A 219 -8.75 6.56 -4.88
C ASP A 219 -7.52 6.53 -5.82
N ASP A 220 -7.53 7.26 -6.96
CA ASP A 220 -6.44 7.17 -7.96
C ASP A 220 -5.32 8.25 -7.77
N LEU A 221 -5.21 8.94 -6.63
CA LEU A 221 -4.34 10.12 -6.54
C LEU A 221 -2.97 9.94 -5.87
N ASP A 222 -2.63 8.80 -5.27
CA ASP A 222 -1.34 8.68 -4.58
C ASP A 222 -0.69 7.30 -4.77
N ASP A 223 0.02 7.08 -5.89
CA ASP A 223 1.13 6.12 -5.97
C ASP A 223 1.96 6.35 -7.25
N ASP A 224 2.47 7.58 -7.44
CA ASP A 224 3.53 7.88 -8.41
C ASP A 224 4.92 7.48 -7.83
N ASP A 225 5.11 6.22 -7.45
CA ASP A 225 6.44 5.65 -7.22
C ASP A 225 6.86 4.73 -8.40
N ASP A 226 6.67 5.21 -9.61
CA ASP A 226 7.34 4.69 -10.80
C ASP A 226 8.70 5.39 -10.95
N SER A 227 9.64 5.12 -10.04
CA SER A 227 11.05 5.44 -10.28
C SER A 227 11.49 4.76 -11.57
N ASN A 228 11.72 5.58 -12.58
CA ASN A 228 12.13 5.26 -13.94
C ASN A 228 13.39 4.36 -13.94
N PRO A 229 13.37 3.17 -14.52
CA PRO A 229 14.56 2.30 -14.55
C PRO A 229 15.47 2.52 -15.77
N ASP A 230 15.34 3.64 -16.52
CA ASP A 230 16.17 3.94 -17.67
C ASP A 230 16.78 5.38 -17.53
N GLU A 231 17.79 5.52 -16.64
CA GLU A 231 18.93 6.45 -16.76
C GLU A 231 20.20 5.78 -16.23
#